data_2e05ce80213f2c0bb4dac3256d66f59d
#
_entry.id   2e05ce80213f2c0bb4dac3256d66f59d
#
_cell.length_a   1.000
_cell.length_b   1.000
_cell.length_c   1.000
_cell.angle_alpha   90.00
_cell.angle_beta   90.00
_cell.angle_gamma   90.00
#
_symmetry.space_group_name_H-M   'P 1'
#
loop_
_entity.id
_entity.type
_entity.pdbx_description
1 polymer ?
#
loop_
_entity_poly.entity_id
_entity_poly.type
_entity_poly.pdbx_seq_one_letter_code
_entity_poly.pdbx_strand_id
1 'polypeptide(L)'
;MKVIILAAGIGSRLGNSNPKPLTKLKNGESILGRQVTFLSEYFGENNIIVIVGYKKDLIIESFPNLLYVYNNFYDTTNTSKSLLAGLIKIENEDVVWLNGDVVFGKELLPEIIKCSKSCMAVNTNSVGEEEIKYNVFDDGNIKEV
;
A
#
# COMPACT_ATOMS: atom_id res chain seq x y z
N MET A 1 -10.78 -8.20 8.90
CA MET A 1 -9.68 -8.01 7.91
C MET A 1 -9.16 -6.59 8.03
N LYS A 2 -7.87 -6.39 8.17
CA LYS A 2 -7.21 -5.08 8.24
C LYS A 2 -6.55 -4.73 6.91
N VAL A 3 -6.33 -3.44 6.70
CA VAL A 3 -5.62 -2.92 5.51
C VAL A 3 -4.38 -2.19 5.98
N ILE A 4 -3.24 -2.45 5.34
CA ILE A 4 -1.98 -1.73 5.56
C ILE A 4 -1.60 -0.98 4.28
N ILE A 5 -1.43 0.35 4.38
CA ILE A 5 -0.90 1.18 3.30
C ILE A 5 0.54 1.59 3.64
N LEU A 6 1.49 1.23 2.79
CA LEU A 6 2.92 1.52 2.99
C LEU A 6 3.28 2.89 2.40
N ALA A 7 3.40 3.88 3.25
CA ALA A 7 3.62 5.29 2.89
C ALA A 7 4.88 5.90 3.57
N ALA A 8 5.82 5.06 4.03
CA ALA A 8 6.98 5.51 4.78
C ALA A 8 8.16 5.99 3.92
N GLY A 9 8.21 5.63 2.63
CA GLY A 9 9.36 5.82 1.75
C GLY A 9 9.69 7.28 1.43
N ILE A 10 10.99 7.58 1.26
CA ILE A 10 11.50 8.92 0.92
C ILE A 10 11.10 9.34 -0.51
N GLY A 11 10.97 8.39 -1.44
CA GLY A 11 10.60 8.69 -2.82
C GLY A 11 11.66 9.50 -3.60
N SER A 12 12.94 9.32 -3.29
CA SER A 12 14.08 10.14 -3.72
C SER A 12 14.20 10.39 -5.23
N ARG A 13 13.66 9.51 -6.07
CA ARG A 13 13.80 9.58 -7.54
C ARG A 13 13.00 10.71 -8.21
N LEU A 14 11.96 11.24 -7.57
CA LEU A 14 11.07 12.23 -8.17
C LEU A 14 11.45 13.68 -7.85
N GLY A 15 12.45 13.93 -6.99
CA GLY A 15 12.86 15.27 -6.60
C GLY A 15 11.76 16.13 -5.96
N ASN A 16 10.59 15.57 -5.73
CA ASN A 16 9.43 16.27 -5.17
C ASN A 16 9.59 16.50 -3.67
N SER A 17 9.20 17.70 -3.24
CA SER A 17 9.17 18.04 -1.82
C SER A 17 8.11 17.30 -1.01
N ASN A 18 7.12 16.69 -1.65
CA ASN A 18 6.00 15.99 -1.01
C ASN A 18 6.15 14.47 -1.05
N PRO A 19 5.64 13.74 -0.04
CA PRO A 19 5.55 12.27 -0.07
C PRO A 19 4.81 11.78 -1.32
N LYS A 20 5.31 10.72 -1.97
CA LYS A 20 4.67 10.14 -3.17
C LYS A 20 3.18 9.84 -3.00
N PRO A 21 2.70 9.30 -1.86
CA PRO A 21 1.27 9.07 -1.64
C PRO A 21 0.40 10.31 -1.77
N LEU A 22 0.96 11.50 -1.56
CA LEU A 22 0.26 12.78 -1.72
C LEU A 22 0.33 13.37 -3.14
N THR A 23 0.95 12.67 -4.09
CA THR A 23 0.96 13.07 -5.50
C THR A 23 -0.46 13.19 -6.02
N LYS A 24 -0.75 14.31 -6.68
CA LYS A 24 -2.09 14.60 -7.23
C LYS A 24 -2.29 13.89 -8.56
N LEU A 25 -3.43 13.23 -8.70
CA LEU A 25 -3.95 12.67 -9.95
C LEU A 25 -4.58 13.78 -10.80
N LYS A 26 -4.93 13.48 -12.05
CA LYS A 26 -5.53 14.44 -12.99
C LYS A 26 -6.83 15.09 -12.48
N ASN A 27 -7.58 14.38 -11.64
CA ASN A 27 -8.82 14.87 -11.00
C ASN A 27 -8.57 15.71 -9.74
N GLY A 28 -7.31 15.95 -9.36
CA GLY A 28 -6.93 16.73 -8.15
C GLY A 28 -6.90 15.93 -6.85
N GLU A 29 -7.36 14.67 -6.85
CA GLU A 29 -7.27 13.76 -5.71
C GLU A 29 -5.84 13.26 -5.54
N SER A 30 -5.39 13.01 -4.29
CA SER A 30 -4.10 12.35 -4.08
C SER A 30 -4.21 10.83 -4.28
N ILE A 31 -3.07 10.17 -4.57
CA ILE A 31 -3.03 8.70 -4.68
C ILE A 31 -3.57 8.08 -3.40
N LEU A 32 -3.08 8.51 -2.24
CA LEU A 32 -3.54 8.01 -0.94
C LEU A 32 -5.03 8.30 -0.71
N GLY A 33 -5.51 9.50 -1.08
CA GLY A 33 -6.93 9.86 -0.96
C GLY A 33 -7.82 8.89 -1.74
N ARG A 34 -7.46 8.58 -3.00
CA ARG A 34 -8.15 7.59 -3.82
C ARG A 34 -8.12 6.20 -3.19
N GLN A 35 -6.96 5.76 -2.69
CA GLN A 35 -6.83 4.47 -2.00
C GLN A 35 -7.74 4.41 -0.77
N VAL A 36 -7.69 5.44 0.10
CA VAL A 36 -8.52 5.51 1.31
C VAL A 36 -10.01 5.48 0.95
N THR A 37 -10.45 6.24 -0.03
CA THR A 37 -11.84 6.24 -0.49
C THR A 37 -12.30 4.84 -0.89
N PHE A 38 -11.54 4.15 -1.74
CA PHE A 38 -11.90 2.80 -2.19
C PHE A 38 -11.87 1.76 -1.07
N LEU A 39 -10.82 1.79 -0.26
CA LEU A 39 -10.63 0.82 0.83
C LEU A 39 -11.67 1.01 1.95
N SER A 40 -12.04 2.25 2.26
CA SER A 40 -13.04 2.53 3.30
C SER A 40 -14.42 1.96 2.98
N GLU A 41 -14.80 1.92 1.70
CA GLU A 41 -16.09 1.36 1.29
C GLU A 41 -16.19 -0.15 1.54
N TYR A 42 -15.07 -0.89 1.44
CA TYR A 42 -15.03 -2.34 1.61
C TYR A 42 -14.66 -2.79 3.02
N PHE A 43 -13.76 -2.06 3.66
CA PHE A 43 -13.17 -2.49 4.93
C PHE A 43 -13.56 -1.61 6.11
N GLY A 44 -14.07 -0.40 5.86
CA GLY A 44 -14.27 0.64 6.87
C GLY A 44 -12.98 1.38 7.22
N GLU A 45 -13.06 2.69 7.42
CA GLU A 45 -11.92 3.58 7.67
C GLU A 45 -11.09 3.16 8.90
N ASN A 46 -11.76 2.71 9.97
CA ASN A 46 -11.13 2.23 11.21
C ASN A 46 -10.28 0.95 11.05
N ASN A 47 -10.33 0.31 9.90
CA ASN A 47 -9.53 -0.88 9.60
C ASN A 47 -8.32 -0.55 8.72
N ILE A 48 -8.13 0.72 8.35
CA ILE A 48 -7.01 1.17 7.52
C ILE A 48 -5.89 1.70 8.42
N ILE A 49 -4.71 1.09 8.28
CA ILE A 49 -3.49 1.46 8.98
C ILE A 49 -2.49 1.96 7.95
N VAL A 50 -1.99 3.19 8.12
CA VAL A 50 -0.98 3.77 7.24
C VAL A 50 0.37 3.73 7.92
N ILE A 51 1.35 3.07 7.27
CA ILE A 51 2.73 3.06 7.76
C ILE A 51 3.41 4.31 7.22
N VAL A 52 3.79 5.21 8.10
CA VAL A 52 4.39 6.49 7.75
C VAL A 52 5.85 6.58 8.17
N GLY A 53 6.61 7.44 7.52
CA GLY A 53 8.03 7.68 7.78
C GLY A 53 8.42 9.08 7.35
N TYR A 54 8.96 9.22 6.13
CA TYR A 54 9.34 10.50 5.57
C TYR A 54 8.17 11.48 5.51
N LYS A 55 8.38 12.68 6.08
CA LYS A 55 7.37 13.75 6.14
C LYS A 55 5.97 13.28 6.59
N LYS A 56 5.95 12.39 7.59
CA LYS A 56 4.73 11.80 8.15
C LYS A 56 3.66 12.83 8.48
N ASP A 57 4.08 14.01 8.95
CA ASP A 57 3.15 15.06 9.40
C ASP A 57 2.25 15.53 8.27
N LEU A 58 2.76 15.66 7.04
CA LEU A 58 1.95 16.03 5.87
C LEU A 58 0.86 14.98 5.54
N ILE A 59 1.17 13.71 5.75
CA ILE A 59 0.20 12.62 5.54
C ILE A 59 -0.85 12.65 6.65
N ILE A 60 -0.43 12.76 7.90
CA ILE A 60 -1.33 12.78 9.07
C ILE A 60 -2.27 14.00 9.01
N GLU A 61 -1.75 15.17 8.67
CA GLU A 61 -2.57 16.40 8.50
C GLU A 61 -3.61 16.26 7.37
N SER A 62 -3.25 15.56 6.28
CA SER A 62 -4.16 15.33 5.15
C SER A 62 -5.26 14.32 5.46
N PHE A 63 -5.05 13.38 6.39
CA PHE A 63 -5.98 12.29 6.72
C PHE A 63 -6.02 12.03 8.24
N PRO A 64 -6.47 12.98 9.07
CA PRO A 64 -6.32 12.93 10.54
C PRO A 64 -7.06 11.79 11.22
N ASN A 65 -8.03 11.16 10.55
CA ASN A 65 -8.88 10.11 11.13
C ASN A 65 -8.35 8.69 10.94
N LEU A 66 -7.28 8.50 10.16
CA LEU A 66 -6.71 7.17 9.92
C LEU A 66 -5.84 6.69 11.10
N LEU A 67 -5.62 5.38 11.15
CA LEU A 67 -4.67 4.80 12.09
C LEU A 67 -3.25 4.85 11.51
N TYR A 68 -2.27 5.18 12.34
CA TYR A 68 -0.88 5.35 11.90
C TYR A 68 0.08 4.48 12.69
N VAL A 69 1.06 3.92 11.99
CA VAL A 69 2.26 3.30 12.57
C VAL A 69 3.48 3.98 11.99
N TYR A 70 4.35 4.49 12.86
CA TYR A 70 5.58 5.16 12.44
C TYR A 70 6.73 4.15 12.31
N ASN A 71 7.33 4.06 11.13
CA ASN A 71 8.59 3.37 10.92
C ASN A 71 9.74 4.34 11.17
N ASN A 72 10.37 4.27 12.34
CA ASN A 72 11.49 5.13 12.73
C ASN A 72 12.75 4.95 11.86
N PHE A 73 12.84 3.82 11.15
CA PHE A 73 14.00 3.45 10.35
C PHE A 73 13.68 3.48 8.85
N TYR A 74 12.73 4.33 8.44
CA TYR A 74 12.25 4.41 7.06
C TYR A 74 13.35 4.74 6.03
N ASP A 75 14.41 5.42 6.44
CA ASP A 75 15.55 5.83 5.62
C ASP A 75 16.60 4.74 5.42
N THR A 76 16.62 3.76 6.31
CA THR A 76 17.60 2.65 6.32
C THR A 76 16.97 1.28 6.07
N THR A 77 15.63 1.21 6.01
CA THR A 77 14.91 -0.05 5.87
C THR A 77 14.12 -0.10 4.55
N ASN A 78 13.83 -1.32 4.11
CA ASN A 78 13.04 -1.59 2.92
C ASN A 78 11.52 -1.70 3.23
N THR A 79 10.75 -1.90 2.18
CA THR A 79 9.29 -2.05 2.22
C THR A 79 8.84 -3.18 3.17
N SER A 80 9.55 -4.31 3.22
CA SER A 80 9.18 -5.45 4.08
C SER A 80 9.30 -5.12 5.57
N LYS A 81 10.24 -4.28 5.98
CA LYS A 81 10.35 -3.81 7.37
C LYS A 81 9.23 -2.84 7.73
N SER A 82 8.81 -2.00 6.79
CA SER A 82 7.62 -1.16 6.97
C SER A 82 6.36 -2.00 7.11
N LEU A 83 6.20 -3.04 6.30
CA LEU A 83 5.08 -3.99 6.42
C LEU A 83 5.09 -4.70 7.77
N LEU A 84 6.25 -5.20 8.21
CA LEU A 84 6.39 -5.86 9.51
C LEU A 84 5.97 -4.94 10.66
N ALA A 85 6.32 -3.64 10.62
CA ALA A 85 5.92 -2.67 11.64
C ALA A 85 4.39 -2.55 11.79
N GLY A 86 3.65 -2.73 10.68
CA GLY A 86 2.19 -2.80 10.69
C GLY A 86 1.67 -4.14 11.18
N LEU A 87 2.22 -5.25 10.68
CA LEU A 87 1.74 -6.60 10.98
C LEU A 87 1.83 -6.93 12.46
N ILE A 88 2.86 -6.49 13.18
CA ILE A 88 2.99 -6.71 14.64
C ILE A 88 1.91 -6.01 15.48
N LYS A 89 1.10 -5.14 14.87
CA LYS A 89 -0.05 -4.47 15.53
C LYS A 89 -1.38 -5.16 15.26
N ILE A 90 -1.37 -6.24 14.48
CA ILE A 90 -2.57 -6.96 14.06
C ILE A 90 -2.47 -8.39 14.61
N GLU A 91 -3.50 -8.80 15.35
CA GLU A 91 -3.56 -10.14 15.93
C GLU A 91 -4.67 -10.95 15.26
N ASN A 92 -4.32 -12.12 14.70
CA ASN A 92 -5.26 -13.14 14.22
C ASN A 92 -6.31 -12.64 13.20
N GLU A 93 -5.93 -11.66 12.36
CA GLU A 93 -6.79 -11.17 11.29
C GLU A 93 -6.09 -11.29 9.92
N ASP A 94 -6.90 -11.51 8.89
CA ASP A 94 -6.43 -11.37 7.51
C ASP A 94 -6.05 -9.92 7.20
N VAL A 95 -5.04 -9.76 6.37
CA VAL A 95 -4.50 -8.46 6.01
C VAL A 95 -4.41 -8.29 4.49
N VAL A 96 -4.94 -7.19 4.00
CA VAL A 96 -4.62 -6.67 2.68
C VAL A 96 -3.55 -5.59 2.84
N TRP A 97 -2.48 -5.65 2.07
CA TRP A 97 -1.48 -4.60 2.10
C TRP A 97 -1.15 -4.10 0.69
N LEU A 98 -0.77 -2.83 0.58
CA LEU A 98 -0.43 -2.18 -0.68
C LEU A 98 0.57 -1.05 -0.47
N ASN A 99 1.29 -0.70 -1.55
CA ASN A 99 2.14 0.48 -1.56
C ASN A 99 1.30 1.76 -1.71
N GLY A 100 1.64 2.80 -0.98
CA GLY A 100 0.93 4.08 -0.97
C GLY A 100 1.08 4.92 -2.26
N ASP A 101 1.90 4.47 -3.21
CA ASP A 101 2.13 5.13 -4.51
C ASP A 101 1.53 4.35 -5.69
N VAL A 102 0.72 3.32 -5.43
CA VAL A 102 0.06 2.51 -6.45
C VAL A 102 -1.33 3.04 -6.76
N VAL A 103 -1.67 3.13 -8.03
CA VAL A 103 -3.01 3.48 -8.52
C VAL A 103 -3.66 2.23 -9.11
N PHE A 104 -4.85 1.91 -8.63
CA PHE A 104 -5.62 0.75 -9.10
C PHE A 104 -7.09 1.12 -9.33
N GLY A 105 -7.81 0.28 -10.07
CA GLY A 105 -9.25 0.37 -10.24
C GLY A 105 -9.99 -0.28 -9.08
N LYS A 106 -11.13 0.28 -8.69
CA LYS A 106 -11.94 -0.20 -7.56
C LYS A 106 -12.42 -1.64 -7.75
N GLU A 107 -12.60 -2.08 -8.99
CA GLU A 107 -12.99 -3.44 -9.39
C GLU A 107 -12.01 -4.53 -8.95
N LEU A 108 -10.78 -4.17 -8.60
CA LEU A 108 -9.79 -5.10 -8.08
C LEU A 108 -10.13 -5.63 -6.68
N LEU A 109 -10.74 -4.81 -5.83
CA LEU A 109 -10.97 -5.14 -4.43
C LEU A 109 -11.90 -6.35 -4.23
N PRO A 110 -13.05 -6.47 -4.93
CA PRO A 110 -13.88 -7.66 -4.85
C PRO A 110 -13.15 -8.96 -5.21
N GLU A 111 -12.24 -8.91 -6.18
CA GLU A 111 -11.48 -10.10 -6.59
C GLU A 111 -10.47 -10.54 -5.53
N ILE A 112 -9.77 -9.59 -4.91
CA ILE A 112 -8.87 -9.87 -3.78
C ILE A 112 -9.63 -10.43 -2.58
N ILE A 113 -10.78 -9.85 -2.23
CA ILE A 113 -11.57 -10.28 -1.07
C ILE A 113 -12.12 -11.70 -1.24
N LYS A 114 -12.42 -12.11 -2.47
CA LYS A 114 -12.91 -13.47 -2.77
C LYS A 114 -11.83 -14.55 -2.68
N CYS A 115 -10.55 -14.19 -2.68
CA CYS A 115 -9.46 -15.16 -2.59
C CYS A 115 -9.55 -15.94 -1.27
N SER A 116 -9.64 -17.26 -1.35
CA SER A 116 -9.67 -18.15 -0.18
C SER A 116 -8.26 -18.44 0.40
N LYS A 117 -7.22 -18.00 -0.27
CA LYS A 117 -5.80 -18.15 0.09
C LYS A 117 -5.10 -16.81 -0.09
N SER A 118 -3.86 -16.72 0.39
CA SER A 118 -3.01 -15.56 0.08
C SER A 118 -2.87 -15.39 -1.43
N CYS A 119 -3.13 -14.18 -1.91
CA CYS A 119 -3.07 -13.85 -3.32
C CYS A 119 -2.39 -12.49 -3.54
N MET A 120 -1.89 -12.26 -4.73
CA MET A 120 -1.26 -11.01 -5.14
C MET A 120 -1.89 -10.51 -6.44
N ALA A 121 -2.30 -9.25 -6.44
CA ALA A 121 -2.72 -8.59 -7.67
C ALA A 121 -1.48 -8.22 -8.49
N VAL A 122 -1.47 -8.61 -9.75
CA VAL A 122 -0.35 -8.41 -10.67
C VAL A 122 -0.82 -7.81 -11.99
N ASN A 123 0.05 -7.04 -12.62
CA ASN A 123 -0.14 -6.60 -14.00
C ASN A 123 0.52 -7.62 -14.94
N THR A 124 -0.23 -8.13 -15.89
CA THR A 124 0.25 -9.10 -16.90
C THR A 124 0.79 -8.44 -18.18
N ASN A 125 0.73 -7.11 -18.29
CA ASN A 125 1.34 -6.38 -19.39
C ASN A 125 2.87 -6.41 -19.29
N SER A 126 3.55 -6.02 -20.38
CA SER A 126 5.01 -5.87 -20.36
C SER A 126 5.44 -4.85 -19.32
N VAL A 127 6.41 -5.22 -18.50
CA VAL A 127 6.89 -4.44 -17.37
C VAL A 127 8.29 -3.87 -17.66
N GLY A 128 8.61 -2.73 -17.05
CA GLY A 128 9.92 -2.11 -17.11
C GLY A 128 10.98 -2.86 -16.27
N GLU A 129 12.23 -2.44 -16.34
CA GLU A 129 13.33 -3.06 -15.61
C GLU A 129 13.21 -2.91 -14.09
N GLU A 130 12.63 -1.81 -13.63
CA GLU A 130 12.50 -1.47 -12.20
C GLU A 130 11.26 -2.10 -11.52
N GLU A 131 10.40 -2.76 -12.26
CA GLU A 131 9.19 -3.35 -11.73
C GLU A 131 9.45 -4.74 -11.14
N ILE A 132 8.71 -5.08 -10.08
CA ILE A 132 8.77 -6.40 -9.46
C ILE A 132 8.27 -7.44 -10.45
N LYS A 133 9.09 -8.45 -10.70
CA LYS A 133 8.78 -9.58 -11.58
C LYS A 133 8.49 -10.80 -10.74
N TYR A 134 7.68 -11.71 -11.25
CA TYR A 134 7.33 -12.96 -10.58
C TYR A 134 7.28 -14.11 -11.58
N ASN A 135 7.53 -15.31 -11.07
CA ASN A 135 7.33 -16.55 -11.79
C ASN A 135 6.22 -17.37 -11.13
N VAL A 136 5.51 -18.15 -11.92
CA VAL A 136 4.44 -19.03 -11.44
C VAL A 136 4.75 -20.50 -11.74
N PHE A 137 4.18 -21.39 -10.93
CA PHE A 137 4.06 -22.80 -11.25
C PHE A 137 2.95 -23.04 -12.28
N ASP A 138 2.89 -24.24 -12.85
CA ASP A 138 1.85 -24.64 -13.83
C ASP A 138 0.42 -24.55 -13.25
N ASP A 139 0.27 -24.64 -11.94
CA ASP A 139 -0.99 -24.52 -11.22
C ASP A 139 -1.39 -23.05 -10.91
N GLY A 140 -0.59 -22.07 -11.36
CA GLY A 140 -0.83 -20.64 -11.17
C GLY A 140 -0.39 -20.07 -9.82
N ASN A 141 0.16 -20.90 -8.92
CA ASN A 141 0.74 -20.40 -7.67
C ASN A 141 2.06 -19.65 -7.93
N ILE A 142 2.33 -18.60 -7.14
CA ILE A 142 3.59 -17.85 -7.23
C ILE A 142 4.73 -18.76 -6.77
N LYS A 143 5.76 -18.88 -7.61
CA LYS A 143 6.97 -19.65 -7.34
C LYS A 143 8.03 -18.78 -6.69
N GLU A 144 8.22 -17.59 -7.23
CA GLU A 144 9.19 -16.59 -6.75
C GLU A 144 8.80 -15.19 -7.21
N VAL A 145 9.31 -14.19 -6.50
CA VAL A 145 9.09 -12.75 -6.73
C VAL A 145 10.45 -12.05 -6.78
#